data_c6e302a3dd055fa2d4811a152f80eeb0
#
_entry.id   c6e302a3dd055fa2d4811a152f80eeb0
#
_cell.length_a   1.000
_cell.length_b   1.000
_cell.length_c   1.000
_cell.angle_alpha   90.00
_cell.angle_beta   90.00
_cell.angle_gamma   90.00
#
_symmetry.space_group_name_H-M   'P 1'
#
loop_
_entity.id
_entity.type
_entity.pdbx_description
1 polymer ?
#
loop_
_entity_poly.entity_id
_entity_poly.type
_entity_poly.pdbx_seq_one_letter_code
_entity_poly.pdbx_strand_id
1 'polypeptide(L)'
;NINKEEIFYPKAEKPNVLLSLTQESYHKYSQDVEANGFIIVDDIMVKCDPKEKRAAKTFSLPIVRTARDEIQNELCTNIVALGAIVGITEMLSKEAVLEGIADNFKAKIYAINENAFLAGYRIGKEAQPLD
;
A
#
# COMPACT_ATOMS: atom_id res chain seq x y z
N ASN A 1 -20.43 -0.36 -0.87
CA ASN A 1 -19.75 -1.55 -0.64
C ASN A 1 -19.28 -2.22 -1.88
N ILE A 2 -18.02 -2.15 -2.10
CA ILE A 2 -17.50 -2.64 -3.28
C ILE A 2 -17.21 -4.05 -3.25
N ASN A 3 -17.39 -4.64 -2.18
CA ASN A 3 -16.87 -5.86 -2.05
C ASN A 3 -17.65 -6.99 -2.41
N LYS A 4 -18.84 -6.93 -2.55
CA LYS A 4 -19.59 -8.01 -2.66
C LYS A 4 -19.29 -8.89 -3.73
N GLU A 5 -19.09 -8.48 -4.86
CA GLU A 5 -18.92 -9.37 -5.91
C GLU A 5 -17.64 -9.25 -6.61
N GLU A 6 -16.81 -8.37 -6.20
CA GLU A 6 -15.71 -8.16 -6.99
C GLU A 6 -14.59 -9.06 -6.83
N ILE A 7 -14.23 -9.46 -5.67
CA ILE A 7 -13.02 -10.22 -5.45
C ILE A 7 -13.36 -11.55 -4.85
N PHE A 8 -12.94 -12.60 -5.52
CA PHE A 8 -13.20 -13.95 -5.06
C PHE A 8 -11.90 -14.70 -4.95
N TYR A 9 -11.64 -15.24 -3.77
CA TYR A 9 -10.43 -16.01 -3.53
C TYR A 9 -10.80 -17.46 -3.26
N PRO A 10 -10.28 -18.39 -4.05
CA PRO A 10 -10.57 -19.79 -3.86
C PRO A 10 -10.21 -20.23 -2.46
N LYS A 11 -11.01 -21.11 -1.92
CA LYS A 11 -10.80 -21.66 -0.59
C LYS A 11 -10.93 -20.61 0.48
N ALA A 12 -11.61 -19.56 0.14
CA ALA A 12 -11.90 -18.49 1.06
C ALA A 12 -10.66 -17.85 1.67
N GLU A 13 -9.54 -17.98 0.98
CA GLU A 13 -8.33 -17.43 1.53
C GLU A 13 -8.01 -16.11 0.91
N LYS A 14 -8.27 -15.05 1.61
CA LYS A 14 -7.85 -13.74 1.16
C LYS A 14 -6.43 -13.55 1.59
N PRO A 15 -5.58 -13.00 0.73
CA PRO A 15 -4.24 -12.63 1.15
C PRO A 15 -4.33 -11.52 2.17
N ASN A 16 -3.48 -11.56 3.20
CA ASN A 16 -3.42 -10.43 4.10
C ASN A 16 -2.37 -9.46 3.66
N VAL A 17 -2.56 -8.22 4.04
CA VAL A 17 -1.66 -7.14 3.66
C VAL A 17 -1.27 -6.42 4.93
N LEU A 18 0.03 -6.30 5.15
CA LEU A 18 0.55 -5.50 6.24
C LEU A 18 1.21 -4.28 5.66
N LEU A 19 0.76 -3.10 6.05
CA LEU A 19 1.45 -1.86 5.75
C LEU A 19 2.14 -1.41 7.01
N SER A 20 3.47 -1.28 6.99
CA SER A 20 4.22 -0.84 8.15
C SER A 20 5.00 0.41 7.82
N LEU A 21 4.70 1.48 8.54
CA LEU A 21 5.43 2.73 8.42
C LEU A 21 6.35 2.94 9.61
N THR A 22 6.43 1.99 10.55
CA THR A 22 7.33 2.06 11.68
C THR A 22 8.06 0.73 11.85
N GLN A 23 9.26 0.80 12.38
CA GLN A 23 10.06 -0.38 12.63
C GLN A 23 9.36 -1.32 13.61
N GLU A 24 8.73 -0.73 14.62
CA GLU A 24 8.04 -1.50 15.64
C GLU A 24 6.92 -2.34 15.06
N SER A 25 6.10 -1.72 14.23
CA SER A 25 4.98 -2.40 13.59
C SER A 25 5.49 -3.55 12.71
N TYR A 26 6.57 -3.30 11.97
CA TYR A 26 7.14 -4.32 11.12
C TYR A 26 7.59 -5.53 11.94
N HIS A 27 8.34 -5.29 13.02
CA HIS A 27 8.80 -6.39 13.85
C HIS A 27 7.65 -7.15 14.50
N LYS A 28 6.63 -6.42 14.92
CA LYS A 28 5.54 -7.04 15.66
C LYS A 28 4.62 -7.88 14.80
N TYR A 29 4.35 -7.44 13.59
CA TYR A 29 3.32 -8.07 12.77
C TYR A 29 3.78 -8.79 11.52
N SER A 30 5.01 -8.51 11.04
CA SER A 30 5.40 -9.05 9.74
C SER A 30 5.57 -10.58 9.74
N GLN A 31 5.85 -11.14 10.89
CA GLN A 31 6.08 -12.58 10.97
C GLN A 31 4.78 -13.36 10.83
N ASP A 32 3.65 -12.70 11.06
CA ASP A 32 2.36 -13.37 11.01
C ASP A 32 1.69 -13.28 9.64
N VAL A 33 2.29 -12.60 8.68
CA VAL A 33 1.70 -12.48 7.35
C VAL A 33 1.96 -13.76 6.59
N GLU A 34 0.92 -14.34 6.04
CA GLU A 34 1.02 -15.64 5.39
C GLU A 34 1.69 -15.56 4.04
N ALA A 35 2.10 -16.71 3.52
CA ALA A 35 2.90 -16.75 2.29
C ALA A 35 2.21 -16.11 1.09
N ASN A 36 0.89 -16.15 1.05
CA ASN A 36 0.16 -15.54 -0.06
C ASN A 36 -0.11 -14.06 0.18
N GLY A 37 0.35 -13.52 1.32
CA GLY A 37 0.10 -12.13 1.66
C GLY A 37 1.17 -11.20 1.14
N PHE A 38 1.08 -9.94 1.56
CA PHE A 38 1.99 -8.90 1.12
C PHE A 38 2.42 -8.07 2.32
N ILE A 39 3.70 -7.72 2.36
CA ILE A 39 4.22 -6.80 3.38
C ILE A 39 4.75 -5.58 2.62
N ILE A 40 4.27 -4.40 2.98
CA ILE A 40 4.66 -3.16 2.33
C ILE A 40 5.21 -2.24 3.41
N VAL A 41 6.43 -1.79 3.26
CA VAL A 41 7.07 -0.93 4.24
C VAL A 41 7.60 0.33 3.59
N ASP A 42 7.76 1.38 4.40
CA ASP A 42 8.42 2.60 3.93
C ASP A 42 9.92 2.38 3.97
N ASP A 43 10.61 2.78 2.92
CA ASP A 43 12.01 2.43 2.74
C ASP A 43 12.97 3.23 3.65
N ILE A 44 12.49 4.31 4.25
CA ILE A 44 13.31 5.08 5.18
C ILE A 44 12.99 4.69 6.61
N MET A 45 11.70 4.57 6.91
CA MET A 45 11.25 4.36 8.28
C MET A 45 11.44 2.94 8.76
N VAL A 46 11.56 1.98 7.86
CA VAL A 46 11.64 0.58 8.21
C VAL A 46 12.84 -0.07 7.53
N LYS A 47 13.67 -0.74 8.33
CA LYS A 47 14.80 -1.48 7.81
C LYS A 47 14.46 -2.96 7.88
N CYS A 48 14.65 -3.66 6.76
CA CYS A 48 14.41 -5.10 6.69
C CYS A 48 15.75 -5.81 6.64
N ASP A 49 16.02 -6.64 7.65
CA ASP A 49 17.26 -7.39 7.71
C ASP A 49 17.17 -8.54 6.71
N PRO A 50 18.09 -8.63 5.74
CA PRO A 50 18.06 -9.72 4.76
C PRO A 50 18.14 -11.11 5.40
N LYS A 51 18.63 -11.20 6.62
CA LYS A 51 18.73 -12.49 7.29
C LYS A 51 17.41 -12.90 7.92
N GLU A 52 16.49 -11.97 8.13
CA GLU A 52 15.21 -12.28 8.72
C GLU A 52 14.20 -12.50 7.61
N LYS A 53 14.01 -13.76 7.29
CA LYS A 53 13.10 -14.08 6.19
C LYS A 53 11.65 -14.02 6.62
N ARG A 54 10.79 -13.65 5.70
CA ARG A 54 9.35 -13.64 5.94
C ARG A 54 8.69 -14.55 4.91
N ALA A 55 7.57 -15.13 5.29
CA ALA A 55 6.84 -16.01 4.37
C ALA A 55 6.27 -15.20 3.21
N ALA A 56 5.78 -14.00 3.49
CA ALA A 56 5.16 -13.15 2.48
C ALA A 56 6.20 -12.33 1.75
N LYS A 57 5.87 -11.90 0.54
CA LYS A 57 6.73 -10.99 -0.21
C LYS A 57 6.73 -9.63 0.47
N THR A 58 7.90 -9.02 0.56
CA THR A 58 8.06 -7.72 1.20
C THR A 58 8.49 -6.70 0.15
N PHE A 59 7.80 -5.57 0.14
CA PHE A 59 8.09 -4.47 -0.77
C PHE A 59 8.48 -3.25 0.05
N SER A 60 9.67 -2.71 -0.22
CA SER A 60 10.17 -1.53 0.48
C SER A 60 10.06 -0.36 -0.48
N LEU A 61 9.19 0.59 -0.19
CA LEU A 61 8.82 1.64 -1.12
C LEU A 61 9.01 3.03 -0.53
N PRO A 62 9.27 4.03 -1.37
CA PRO A 62 9.47 5.39 -0.91
C PRO A 62 8.14 6.11 -0.64
N ILE A 63 7.35 5.60 0.30
CA ILE A 63 6.00 6.12 0.54
C ILE A 63 6.05 7.52 1.14
N VAL A 64 6.77 7.68 2.24
CA VAL A 64 6.84 8.98 2.91
C VAL A 64 7.52 10.02 2.01
N ARG A 65 8.61 9.61 1.34
CA ARG A 65 9.29 10.55 0.45
C ARG A 65 8.43 11.01 -0.71
N THR A 66 7.61 10.12 -1.24
CA THR A 66 6.71 10.49 -2.34
C THR A 66 5.69 11.50 -1.87
N ALA A 67 5.11 11.30 -0.68
CA ALA A 67 4.17 12.25 -0.14
C ALA A 67 4.85 13.61 0.11
N ARG A 68 6.05 13.58 0.68
CA ARG A 68 6.75 14.80 1.02
C ARG A 68 7.25 15.56 -0.21
N ASP A 69 7.90 14.86 -1.12
CA ASP A 69 8.64 15.50 -2.20
C ASP A 69 7.84 15.63 -3.50
N GLU A 70 7.07 14.61 -3.85
CA GLU A 70 6.30 14.65 -5.09
C GLU A 70 4.94 15.32 -4.88
N ILE A 71 4.21 14.92 -3.85
CA ILE A 71 2.90 15.47 -3.58
C ILE A 71 3.04 16.78 -2.81
N GLN A 72 4.15 16.93 -2.08
CA GLN A 72 4.46 18.08 -1.27
C GLN A 72 3.47 18.27 -0.13
N ASN A 73 3.00 17.16 0.40
CA ASN A 73 2.09 17.18 1.53
C ASN A 73 2.18 15.84 2.26
N GLU A 74 2.92 15.83 3.38
CA GLU A 74 3.09 14.60 4.15
C GLU A 74 1.81 14.09 4.76
N LEU A 75 0.79 14.93 4.85
CA LEU A 75 -0.51 14.47 5.36
C LEU A 75 -1.16 13.49 4.39
N CYS A 76 -0.66 13.42 3.16
CA CYS A 76 -1.19 12.49 2.17
C CYS A 76 -0.47 11.16 2.16
N THR A 77 0.41 10.90 3.14
CA THR A 77 1.16 9.65 3.21
C THR A 77 0.23 8.43 3.17
N ASN A 78 -0.88 8.49 3.89
CA ASN A 78 -1.81 7.36 3.93
C ASN A 78 -2.43 7.08 2.56
N ILE A 79 -2.66 8.12 1.79
CA ILE A 79 -3.26 7.95 0.45
C ILE A 79 -2.22 7.41 -0.52
N VAL A 80 -0.96 7.85 -0.40
CA VAL A 80 0.12 7.28 -1.19
C VAL A 80 0.24 5.79 -0.86
N ALA A 81 0.17 5.44 0.43
CA ALA A 81 0.25 4.06 0.87
C ALA A 81 -0.91 3.24 0.29
N LEU A 82 -2.11 3.79 0.29
CA LEU A 82 -3.26 3.12 -0.28
C LEU A 82 -3.03 2.84 -1.76
N GLY A 83 -2.49 3.81 -2.49
CA GLY A 83 -2.17 3.63 -3.90
C GLY A 83 -1.17 2.49 -4.09
N ALA A 84 -0.15 2.44 -3.23
CA ALA A 84 0.87 1.39 -3.32
C ALA A 84 0.25 0.01 -3.07
N ILE A 85 -0.63 -0.09 -2.10
CA ILE A 85 -1.32 -1.35 -1.82
C ILE A 85 -2.10 -1.82 -3.05
N VAL A 86 -2.86 -0.90 -3.66
CA VAL A 86 -3.64 -1.25 -4.84
C VAL A 86 -2.74 -1.63 -6.00
N GLY A 87 -1.64 -0.89 -6.19
CA GLY A 87 -0.72 -1.16 -7.28
C GLY A 87 -0.03 -2.52 -7.16
N ILE A 88 0.29 -2.94 -5.94
CA ILE A 88 0.95 -4.21 -5.73
C ILE A 88 -0.04 -5.36 -5.73
N THR A 89 -1.14 -5.22 -4.99
CA THR A 89 -2.02 -6.35 -4.76
C THR A 89 -3.09 -6.51 -5.83
N GLU A 90 -3.49 -5.42 -6.43
CA GLU A 90 -4.58 -5.40 -7.41
C GLU A 90 -5.87 -6.01 -6.84
N MET A 91 -6.02 -5.94 -5.52
CA MET A 91 -7.20 -6.49 -4.87
C MET A 91 -8.43 -5.63 -5.10
N LEU A 92 -8.22 -4.36 -5.41
CA LEU A 92 -9.29 -3.43 -5.76
C LEU A 92 -8.90 -2.76 -7.06
N SER A 93 -9.88 -2.32 -7.83
CA SER A 93 -9.55 -1.61 -9.05
C SER A 93 -9.15 -0.17 -8.73
N LYS A 94 -8.21 0.33 -9.50
CA LYS A 94 -7.77 1.71 -9.37
C LYS A 94 -8.97 2.65 -9.52
N GLU A 95 -9.83 2.36 -10.47
CA GLU A 95 -10.97 3.21 -10.76
C GLU A 95 -11.97 3.24 -9.59
N ALA A 96 -12.18 2.09 -8.95
CA ALA A 96 -13.09 2.03 -7.82
C ALA A 96 -12.58 2.88 -6.66
N VAL A 97 -11.26 2.84 -6.41
CA VAL A 97 -10.69 3.61 -5.32
C VAL A 97 -10.74 5.10 -5.64
N LEU A 98 -10.46 5.47 -6.89
CA LEU A 98 -10.54 6.88 -7.29
C LEU A 98 -11.96 7.41 -7.13
N GLU A 99 -12.95 6.58 -7.45
CA GLU A 99 -14.34 6.97 -7.30
C GLU A 99 -14.66 7.19 -5.82
N GLY A 100 -14.14 6.33 -4.95
CA GLY A 100 -14.31 6.50 -3.51
C GLY A 100 -13.67 7.77 -3.00
N ILE A 101 -12.51 8.13 -3.53
CA ILE A 101 -11.85 9.38 -3.16
C ILE A 101 -12.71 10.55 -3.61
N ALA A 102 -13.24 10.49 -4.83
CA ALA A 102 -14.08 11.56 -5.35
C ALA A 102 -15.33 11.75 -4.49
N ASP A 103 -15.88 10.66 -3.98
CA ASP A 103 -17.10 10.73 -3.18
C ASP A 103 -16.86 11.26 -1.77
N ASN A 104 -15.65 11.13 -1.27
CA ASN A 104 -15.36 11.42 0.13
C ASN A 104 -14.57 12.69 0.38
N PHE A 105 -14.07 13.33 -0.67
CA PHE A 105 -13.31 14.58 -0.50
C PHE A 105 -13.91 15.69 -1.32
N LYS A 106 -13.89 16.90 -0.77
CA LYS A 106 -14.35 18.06 -1.50
C LYS A 106 -13.42 18.34 -2.66
N ALA A 107 -13.94 18.96 -3.69
CA ALA A 107 -13.18 19.20 -4.92
C ALA A 107 -11.82 19.84 -4.66
N LYS A 108 -11.75 20.73 -3.66
CA LYS A 108 -10.55 21.43 -3.32
C LYS A 108 -9.43 20.51 -2.88
N ILE A 109 -9.74 19.46 -2.15
CA ILE A 109 -8.72 18.53 -1.68
C ILE A 109 -8.72 17.23 -2.45
N TYR A 110 -9.71 17.03 -3.30
CA TYR A 110 -9.77 15.83 -4.11
C TYR A 110 -8.54 15.71 -5.02
N ALA A 111 -8.16 16.81 -5.66
CA ALA A 111 -7.06 16.74 -6.63
C ALA A 111 -5.75 16.30 -5.98
N ILE A 112 -5.47 16.78 -4.77
CA ILE A 112 -4.23 16.41 -4.12
C ILE A 112 -4.28 14.95 -3.68
N ASN A 113 -5.45 14.48 -3.25
CA ASN A 113 -5.60 13.08 -2.86
C ASN A 113 -5.58 12.16 -4.07
N GLU A 114 -6.14 12.60 -5.19
CA GLU A 114 -6.05 11.84 -6.41
C GLU A 114 -4.60 11.69 -6.85
N ASN A 115 -3.84 12.79 -6.80
CA ASN A 115 -2.43 12.76 -7.18
C ASN A 115 -1.63 11.86 -6.24
N ALA A 116 -1.94 11.92 -4.94
CA ALA A 116 -1.26 11.06 -3.97
C ALA A 116 -1.54 9.59 -4.24
N PHE A 117 -2.80 9.25 -4.51
CA PHE A 117 -3.15 7.88 -4.81
C PHE A 117 -2.46 7.39 -6.07
N LEU A 118 -2.47 8.21 -7.12
CA LEU A 118 -1.86 7.79 -8.39
C LEU A 118 -0.35 7.64 -8.28
N ALA A 119 0.29 8.50 -7.48
CA ALA A 119 1.73 8.37 -7.25
C ALA A 119 2.03 7.06 -6.52
N GLY A 120 1.22 6.74 -5.49
CA GLY A 120 1.37 5.48 -4.78
C GLY A 120 1.13 4.28 -5.69
N TYR A 121 0.10 4.36 -6.51
CA TYR A 121 -0.23 3.29 -7.45
C TYR A 121 0.96 3.04 -8.38
N ARG A 122 1.56 4.11 -8.90
CA ARG A 122 2.71 3.97 -9.78
C ARG A 122 3.88 3.29 -9.09
N ILE A 123 4.25 3.73 -7.89
CA ILE A 123 5.39 3.13 -7.22
C ILE A 123 5.10 1.68 -6.84
N GLY A 124 3.84 1.36 -6.56
CA GLY A 124 3.46 -0.03 -6.28
C GLY A 124 3.54 -0.90 -7.52
N LYS A 125 3.07 -0.39 -8.66
CA LYS A 125 3.12 -1.17 -9.89
C LYS A 125 4.55 -1.44 -10.35
N GLU A 126 5.46 -0.52 -10.07
CA GLU A 126 6.84 -0.66 -10.49
C GLU A 126 7.69 -1.42 -9.47
N ALA A 127 7.12 -1.74 -8.32
CA ALA A 127 7.88 -2.33 -7.24
C ALA A 127 8.30 -3.77 -7.51
N GLN A 128 9.44 -4.13 -6.96
CA GLN A 128 9.91 -5.51 -6.99
C GLN A 128 10.04 -5.96 -5.54
N PRO A 129 9.70 -7.20 -5.22
CA PRO A 129 9.85 -7.66 -3.85
C PRO A 129 11.31 -7.80 -3.48
N LEU A 130 11.58 -7.65 -2.20
CA LEU A 130 12.93 -7.89 -1.68
C LEU A 130 13.23 -9.38 -1.77
N ASP A 131 14.49 -9.70 -1.90
CA ASP A 131 14.94 -11.10 -2.02
C ASP A 131 14.86 -11.89 -0.72
#